data_3606019405a1cdc5db6afba276902305
#
_entry.id   3606019405a1cdc5db6afba276902305
#
_cell.length_a   1.000
_cell.length_b   1.000
_cell.length_c   1.000
_cell.angle_alpha   90.00
_cell.angle_beta   90.00
_cell.angle_gamma   90.00
#
_symmetry.space_group_name_H-M   'P 1'
#
loop_
_entity.id
_entity.type
_entity.pdbx_description
1 polymer ?
#
loop_
_entity_poly.entity_id
_entity_poly.type
_entity_poly.pdbx_seq_one_letter_code
_entity_poly.pdbx_strand_id
1 'polypeptide(L)'
;MSNEQLADLTQPQRDRLAFVELRVRFIGEIRRQDLVTRFGTQSAAASRDLALYKELAPGNIDYDPRGKSYVLGPDFRPVFDFPPERVLSWLTQGFGDGEPMRLKAWVASESPSRLTHPDLDVLANVTRAIHQECPFGIEYHSISSGRTEREIVPFALIDNGLRWHVRAFDRKSQEFRDFVITRIKCPVVLKGQPVAPHEMSDQDIQWTRIVELELVPHPDQPRPEITEMDYGMRDGLLRMKLRAATAGYILRKWSVDCSPDHSLRGHEYRLWLKDHLAIYGVRNAVLAPGYAAPEATGARAEYD
;
A
#
# COMPACT_ATOMS: atom_id res chain seq x y z
N MET A 1 6.85 1.91 30.54
CA MET A 1 6.69 3.37 30.54
C MET A 1 5.34 3.71 31.15
N SER A 2 5.26 4.63 32.12
CA SER A 2 3.97 5.03 32.68
C SER A 2 3.27 6.03 31.74
N ASN A 3 1.96 5.93 31.59
CA ASN A 3 1.11 6.88 30.85
C ASN A 3 1.28 8.34 31.35
N GLU A 4 1.84 8.53 32.55
CA GLU A 4 2.12 9.80 33.19
C GLU A 4 3.20 10.61 32.46
N GLN A 5 4.31 9.98 32.03
CA GLN A 5 5.41 10.68 31.35
C GLN A 5 5.02 11.24 29.96
N LEU A 6 4.06 10.59 29.29
CA LEU A 6 3.51 11.12 28.04
C LEU A 6 2.49 12.24 28.27
N ALA A 7 1.85 12.26 29.43
CA ALA A 7 0.86 13.29 29.81
C ALA A 7 1.52 14.67 30.02
N ASP A 8 2.77 14.68 30.47
CA ASP A 8 3.52 15.92 30.74
C ASP A 8 4.07 16.60 29.47
N LEU A 9 4.01 15.91 28.32
CA LEU A 9 4.46 16.48 27.05
C LEU A 9 3.44 17.46 26.47
N THR A 10 3.92 18.60 25.96
CA THR A 10 3.07 19.47 25.13
C THR A 10 2.61 18.74 23.88
N GLN A 11 1.44 19.13 23.34
CA GLN A 11 0.94 18.50 22.11
C GLN A 11 1.94 18.55 20.95
N PRO A 12 2.64 19.69 20.66
CA PRO A 12 3.66 19.73 19.61
C PRO A 12 4.84 18.76 19.86
N GLN A 13 5.26 18.58 21.12
CA GLN A 13 6.31 17.60 21.47
C GLN A 13 5.82 16.18 21.23
N ARG A 14 4.62 15.86 21.70
CA ARG A 14 4.00 14.54 21.49
C ARG A 14 3.90 14.20 19.99
N ASP A 15 3.49 15.15 19.17
CA ASP A 15 3.40 14.99 17.72
C ASP A 15 4.76 14.69 17.08
N ARG A 16 5.82 15.38 17.52
CA ARG A 16 7.19 15.13 17.03
C ARG A 16 7.73 13.76 17.48
N LEU A 17 7.49 13.36 18.75
CA LEU A 17 7.91 12.05 19.23
C LEU A 17 7.14 10.90 18.58
N ALA A 18 5.84 11.08 18.33
CA ALA A 18 5.02 10.12 17.57
C ALA A 18 5.55 9.96 16.14
N PHE A 19 5.97 11.05 15.49
CA PHE A 19 6.61 11.01 14.18
C PHE A 19 7.96 10.28 14.21
N VAL A 20 8.77 10.46 15.25
CA VAL A 20 10.02 9.70 15.44
C VAL A 20 9.72 8.21 15.47
N GLU A 21 8.78 7.78 16.32
CA GLU A 21 8.41 6.37 16.44
C GLU A 21 7.90 5.79 15.12
N LEU A 22 7.01 6.51 14.47
CA LEU A 22 6.42 6.09 13.22
C LEU A 22 7.48 5.91 12.12
N ARG A 23 8.41 6.86 11.96
CA ARG A 23 9.50 6.75 10.99
C ARG A 23 10.40 5.56 11.29
N VAL A 24 10.81 5.40 12.54
CA VAL A 24 11.71 4.32 12.92
C VAL A 24 11.04 2.96 12.79
N ARG A 25 9.78 2.84 13.21
CA ARG A 25 9.04 1.58 13.13
C ARG A 25 8.80 1.12 11.70
N PHE A 26 8.33 2.00 10.81
CA PHE A 26 7.85 1.63 9.49
C PHE A 26 8.86 1.86 8.35
N ILE A 27 9.82 2.76 8.52
CA ILE A 27 10.88 3.03 7.54
C ILE A 27 12.22 2.44 7.98
N GLY A 28 12.42 2.29 9.30
CA GLY A 28 13.63 1.73 9.89
C GLY A 28 14.65 2.78 10.34
N GLU A 29 14.49 4.04 9.93
CA GLU A 29 15.39 5.13 10.31
C GLU A 29 14.70 6.49 10.39
N ILE A 30 15.33 7.39 11.13
CA ILE A 30 15.00 8.82 11.16
C ILE A 30 16.27 9.67 11.29
N ARG A 31 16.28 10.80 10.59
CA ARG A 31 17.32 11.82 10.70
C ARG A 31 16.78 13.08 11.35
N ARG A 32 17.65 13.82 12.01
CA ARG A 32 17.29 15.13 12.56
C ARG A 32 16.62 16.04 11.52
N GLN A 33 17.10 15.99 10.26
CA GLN A 33 16.55 16.79 9.17
C GLN A 33 15.09 16.46 8.87
N ASP A 34 14.64 15.21 9.10
CA ASP A 34 13.24 14.82 8.88
C ASP A 34 12.30 15.59 9.82
N LEU A 35 12.70 15.78 11.09
CA LEU A 35 11.96 16.61 12.05
C LEU A 35 11.96 18.09 11.65
N VAL A 36 13.14 18.62 11.25
CA VAL A 36 13.27 20.00 10.79
C VAL A 36 12.36 20.26 9.60
N THR A 37 12.41 19.37 8.59
CA THR A 37 11.60 19.49 7.37
C THR A 37 10.10 19.37 7.68
N ARG A 38 9.72 18.41 8.51
CA ARG A 38 8.31 18.12 8.80
C ARG A 38 7.63 19.17 9.66
N PHE A 39 8.32 19.69 10.68
CA PHE A 39 7.72 20.56 11.71
C PHE A 39 8.23 22.00 11.66
N GLY A 40 9.12 22.35 10.74
CA GLY A 40 9.72 23.68 10.69
C GLY A 40 10.55 24.03 11.93
N THR A 41 10.96 23.01 12.72
CA THR A 41 11.65 23.24 13.99
C THR A 41 13.15 23.51 13.79
N GLN A 42 13.79 24.12 14.78
CA GLN A 42 15.24 24.34 14.75
C GLN A 42 16.00 23.02 14.96
N SER A 43 17.17 22.89 14.33
CA SER A 43 18.02 21.71 14.40
C SER A 43 18.36 21.28 15.84
N ALA A 44 18.59 22.26 16.73
CA ALA A 44 18.82 22.00 18.15
C ALA A 44 17.60 21.43 18.88
N ALA A 45 16.39 21.89 18.52
CA ALA A 45 15.15 21.36 19.07
C ALA A 45 14.91 19.93 18.59
N ALA A 46 15.09 19.66 17.29
CA ALA A 46 15.00 18.31 16.74
C ALA A 46 15.98 17.31 17.40
N SER A 47 17.20 17.76 17.72
CA SER A 47 18.15 16.93 18.46
C SER A 47 17.69 16.63 19.88
N ARG A 48 17.07 17.59 20.57
CA ARG A 48 16.50 17.40 21.92
C ARG A 48 15.31 16.42 21.88
N ASP A 49 14.47 16.51 20.85
CA ASP A 49 13.32 15.60 20.71
C ASP A 49 13.79 14.15 20.47
N LEU A 50 14.83 13.94 19.66
CA LEU A 50 15.43 12.61 19.45
C LEU A 50 16.05 12.05 20.74
N ALA A 51 16.77 12.89 21.49
CA ALA A 51 17.34 12.50 22.80
C ALA A 51 16.23 12.16 23.80
N LEU A 52 15.20 12.99 23.88
CA LEU A 52 14.03 12.78 24.73
C LEU A 52 13.29 11.47 24.38
N TYR A 53 13.10 11.19 23.08
CA TYR A 53 12.50 9.92 22.66
C TYR A 53 13.34 8.71 23.10
N LYS A 54 14.68 8.79 22.97
CA LYS A 54 15.59 7.73 23.40
C LYS A 54 15.54 7.53 24.93
N GLU A 55 15.36 8.60 25.70
CA GLU A 55 15.20 8.56 27.15
C GLU A 55 13.86 7.94 27.56
N LEU A 56 12.79 8.35 26.90
CA LEU A 56 11.43 7.85 27.20
C LEU A 56 11.22 6.39 26.74
N ALA A 57 11.89 5.97 25.68
CA ALA A 57 11.77 4.64 25.09
C ALA A 57 13.15 4.00 24.86
N PRO A 58 13.85 3.60 25.94
CA PRO A 58 15.16 2.96 25.83
C PRO A 58 15.08 1.68 25.00
N GLY A 59 15.99 1.53 24.05
CA GLY A 59 16.03 0.37 23.15
C GLY A 59 15.19 0.53 21.85
N ASN A 60 14.38 1.58 21.72
CA ASN A 60 13.58 1.82 20.51
C ASN A 60 14.41 2.39 19.37
N ILE A 61 15.44 3.18 19.67
CA ILE A 61 16.33 3.78 18.67
C ILE A 61 17.79 3.70 19.07
N ASP A 62 18.66 3.44 18.09
CA ASP A 62 20.11 3.53 18.22
C ASP A 62 20.70 4.48 17.18
N TYR A 63 21.80 5.16 17.55
CA TYR A 63 22.46 6.06 16.62
C TYR A 63 23.48 5.33 15.76
N ASP A 64 23.29 5.40 14.44
CA ASP A 64 24.27 4.93 13.45
C ASP A 64 25.20 6.09 13.03
N PRO A 65 26.47 6.09 13.45
CA PRO A 65 27.41 7.15 13.09
C PRO A 65 27.81 7.14 11.61
N ARG A 66 27.68 6.00 10.91
CA ARG A 66 27.98 5.91 9.48
C ARG A 66 26.88 6.54 8.64
N GLY A 67 25.63 6.18 8.90
CA GLY A 67 24.45 6.73 8.23
C GLY A 67 24.05 8.13 8.73
N LYS A 68 24.61 8.57 9.87
CA LYS A 68 24.21 9.81 10.59
C LYS A 68 22.71 9.88 10.84
N SER A 69 22.12 8.72 11.16
CA SER A 69 20.70 8.51 11.41
C SER A 69 20.47 7.76 12.71
N TYR A 70 19.25 7.85 13.23
CA TYR A 70 18.80 6.95 14.27
C TYR A 70 18.06 5.80 13.60
N VAL A 71 18.44 4.57 13.94
CA VAL A 71 17.88 3.34 13.38
C VAL A 71 17.02 2.62 14.40
N LEU A 72 16.17 1.71 13.92
CA LEU A 72 15.35 0.85 14.77
C LEU A 72 16.22 0.06 15.74
N GLY A 73 15.97 0.22 17.03
CA GLY A 73 16.66 -0.53 18.09
C GLY A 73 16.16 -1.97 18.20
N PRO A 74 16.97 -2.87 18.78
CA PRO A 74 16.68 -4.30 18.85
C PRO A 74 15.52 -4.65 19.81
N ASP A 75 15.26 -3.81 20.81
CA ASP A 75 14.26 -4.03 21.86
C ASP A 75 13.03 -3.12 21.68
N PHE A 76 12.73 -2.78 20.43
CA PHE A 76 11.64 -1.84 20.11
C PHE A 76 10.31 -2.27 20.74
N ARG A 77 9.70 -1.33 21.48
CA ARG A 77 8.36 -1.46 22.06
C ARG A 77 7.56 -0.20 21.75
N PRO A 78 6.41 -0.30 21.04
CA PRO A 78 5.59 0.86 20.72
C PRO A 78 5.21 1.67 21.97
N VAL A 79 5.36 2.97 21.86
CA VAL A 79 4.95 3.96 22.88
C VAL A 79 3.63 4.60 22.50
N PHE A 80 3.41 4.77 21.19
CA PHE A 80 2.22 5.37 20.63
C PHE A 80 1.33 4.32 19.98
N ASP A 81 0.01 4.44 20.19
CA ASP A 81 -0.98 3.62 19.51
C ASP A 81 -1.39 4.31 18.19
N PHE A 82 -1.14 3.63 17.08
CA PHE A 82 -1.44 4.12 15.74
C PHE A 82 -2.54 3.28 15.11
N PRO A 83 -3.70 3.87 14.77
CA PRO A 83 -4.72 3.17 13.98
C PRO A 83 -4.17 2.70 12.64
N PRO A 84 -4.39 1.43 12.24
CA PRO A 84 -3.83 0.86 11.00
C PRO A 84 -4.14 1.65 9.74
N GLU A 85 -5.37 2.17 9.61
CA GLU A 85 -5.78 2.97 8.45
C GLU A 85 -4.94 4.24 8.33
N ARG A 86 -4.61 4.84 9.48
CA ARG A 86 -3.82 6.06 9.51
C ARG A 86 -2.39 5.80 9.10
N VAL A 87 -1.78 4.71 9.60
CA VAL A 87 -0.44 4.28 9.18
C VAL A 87 -0.41 4.01 7.68
N LEU A 88 -1.38 3.28 7.15
CA LEU A 88 -1.49 3.00 5.73
C LEU A 88 -1.66 4.27 4.89
N SER A 89 -2.51 5.21 5.34
CA SER A 89 -2.66 6.50 4.68
C SER A 89 -1.33 7.28 4.64
N TRP A 90 -0.59 7.33 5.76
CA TRP A 90 0.72 7.99 5.80
C TRP A 90 1.75 7.34 4.89
N LEU A 91 1.81 6.00 4.85
CA LEU A 91 2.76 5.27 4.00
C LEU A 91 2.44 5.43 2.50
N THR A 92 1.18 5.58 2.13
CA THR A 92 0.75 5.58 0.72
C THR A 92 0.52 6.97 0.14
N GLN A 93 0.19 7.96 0.99
CA GLN A 93 -0.13 9.33 0.57
C GLN A 93 0.91 10.35 1.05
N GLY A 94 1.90 9.90 1.82
CA GLY A 94 2.84 10.75 2.52
C GLY A 94 2.26 11.33 3.80
N PHE A 95 3.11 12.01 4.58
CA PHE A 95 2.71 12.62 5.85
C PHE A 95 1.99 13.96 5.65
N GLY A 96 1.22 14.15 4.58
CA GLY A 96 0.43 15.33 4.27
C GLY A 96 1.03 16.62 4.81
N ASP A 97 1.77 17.35 4.01
CA ASP A 97 2.33 18.63 4.43
C ASP A 97 1.18 19.61 4.68
N GLY A 98 0.89 19.88 5.97
CA GLY A 98 -0.01 20.95 6.38
C GLY A 98 -1.39 20.57 6.89
N GLU A 99 -1.80 19.30 6.90
CA GLU A 99 -3.05 18.93 7.54
C GLU A 99 -2.89 18.84 9.07
N PRO A 100 -3.62 19.67 9.85
CA PRO A 100 -3.58 19.55 11.31
C PRO A 100 -4.12 18.21 11.75
N MET A 101 -3.37 17.53 12.60
CA MET A 101 -3.73 16.27 13.25
C MET A 101 -4.95 16.45 14.16
N ARG A 102 -6.15 16.43 13.68
CA ARG A 102 -7.49 16.51 14.28
C ARG A 102 -8.29 17.67 13.73
N LEU A 103 -8.82 17.51 12.54
CA LEU A 103 -10.07 18.19 12.24
C LEU A 103 -11.18 17.45 13.01
N LYS A 104 -11.75 18.14 14.00
CA LYS A 104 -13.05 17.75 14.55
C LYS A 104 -14.00 17.70 13.35
N ALA A 105 -14.62 16.54 13.11
CA ALA A 105 -15.57 16.43 12.00
C ALA A 105 -16.64 17.53 12.18
N TRP A 106 -16.68 18.44 11.22
CA TRP A 106 -17.64 19.57 11.24
C TRP A 106 -19.03 19.11 10.78
N VAL A 107 -19.07 17.98 10.10
CA VAL A 107 -20.29 17.36 9.56
C VAL A 107 -20.26 15.89 9.91
N ALA A 108 -21.38 15.33 10.30
CA ALA A 108 -21.51 13.89 10.50
C ALA A 108 -21.24 13.18 9.18
N SER A 109 -20.31 12.24 9.19
CA SER A 109 -19.92 11.44 8.02
C SER A 109 -19.71 9.99 8.44
N GLU A 110 -20.05 9.08 7.54
CA GLU A 110 -19.83 7.66 7.70
C GLU A 110 -19.13 7.14 6.44
N SER A 111 -18.09 6.33 6.63
CA SER A 111 -17.38 5.64 5.54
C SER A 111 -17.41 4.15 5.81
N PRO A 112 -17.58 3.31 4.77
CA PRO A 112 -17.50 1.87 4.94
C PRO A 112 -16.16 1.48 5.58
N SER A 113 -16.21 0.72 6.69
CA SER A 113 -15.02 0.16 7.30
C SER A 113 -14.44 -0.94 6.41
N ARG A 114 -13.13 -1.14 6.47
CA ARG A 114 -12.52 -2.32 5.86
C ARG A 114 -12.86 -3.56 6.69
N LEU A 115 -13.07 -4.69 6.01
CA LEU A 115 -13.34 -5.96 6.68
C LEU A 115 -12.14 -6.49 7.45
N THR A 116 -10.94 -6.08 7.07
CA THR A 116 -9.69 -6.54 7.69
C THR A 116 -8.57 -5.52 7.54
N HIS A 117 -7.67 -5.54 8.51
CA HIS A 117 -6.46 -4.73 8.53
C HIS A 117 -5.23 -5.64 8.68
N PRO A 118 -4.10 -5.30 8.04
CA PRO A 118 -2.86 -6.01 8.28
C PRO A 118 -2.39 -5.80 9.73
N ASP A 119 -1.74 -6.82 10.26
CA ASP A 119 -0.96 -6.69 11.48
C ASP A 119 0.13 -5.63 11.29
N LEU A 120 0.28 -4.70 12.26
CA LEU A 120 1.19 -3.57 12.13
C LEU A 120 2.67 -4.00 12.17
N ASP A 121 3.00 -5.08 12.85
CA ASP A 121 4.38 -5.58 12.89
C ASP A 121 4.74 -6.28 11.58
N VAL A 122 3.80 -7.01 10.98
CA VAL A 122 3.95 -7.54 9.62
C VAL A 122 4.12 -6.39 8.62
N LEU A 123 3.24 -5.39 8.66
CA LEU A 123 3.31 -4.22 7.79
C LEU A 123 4.64 -3.49 7.94
N ALA A 124 5.10 -3.26 9.17
CA ALA A 124 6.38 -2.61 9.45
C ALA A 124 7.58 -3.39 8.88
N ASN A 125 7.55 -4.73 8.95
CA ASN A 125 8.59 -5.55 8.34
C ASN A 125 8.56 -5.47 6.81
N VAL A 126 7.38 -5.53 6.20
CA VAL A 126 7.19 -5.37 4.75
C VAL A 126 7.72 -4.03 4.28
N THR A 127 7.31 -2.92 4.92
CA THR A 127 7.71 -1.57 4.50
C THR A 127 9.19 -1.31 4.67
N ARG A 128 9.81 -1.87 5.73
CA ARG A 128 11.27 -1.82 5.90
C ARG A 128 12.01 -2.61 4.81
N ALA A 129 11.52 -3.80 4.45
CA ALA A 129 12.11 -4.60 3.38
C ALA A 129 12.04 -3.85 2.04
N ILE A 130 10.89 -3.21 1.73
CA ILE A 130 10.73 -2.36 0.54
C ILE A 130 11.70 -1.18 0.56
N HIS A 131 11.75 -0.44 1.69
CA HIS A 131 12.60 0.76 1.79
C HIS A 131 14.10 0.43 1.72
N GLN A 132 14.50 -0.70 2.29
CA GLN A 132 15.90 -1.16 2.32
C GLN A 132 16.27 -1.98 1.08
N GLU A 133 15.34 -2.19 0.15
CA GLU A 133 15.53 -3.02 -1.05
C GLU A 133 16.14 -4.39 -0.71
N CYS A 134 15.60 -5.04 0.33
CA CYS A 134 16.10 -6.30 0.85
C CYS A 134 15.13 -7.46 0.55
N PRO A 135 15.65 -8.69 0.36
CA PRO A 135 14.82 -9.88 0.35
C PRO A 135 14.11 -10.07 1.70
N PHE A 136 12.98 -10.73 1.67
CA PHE A 136 12.05 -10.85 2.77
C PHE A 136 11.56 -12.29 2.90
N GLY A 137 11.89 -12.93 4.02
CA GLY A 137 11.45 -14.28 4.37
C GLY A 137 10.06 -14.24 5.00
N ILE A 138 9.15 -15.11 4.54
CA ILE A 138 7.79 -15.20 5.04
C ILE A 138 7.29 -16.65 5.10
N GLU A 139 6.44 -16.92 6.06
CA GLU A 139 5.49 -18.01 5.99
C GLU A 139 4.21 -17.46 5.39
N TYR A 140 3.78 -18.00 4.24
CA TYR A 140 2.60 -17.52 3.50
C TYR A 140 1.51 -18.57 3.48
N HIS A 141 0.27 -18.15 3.77
CA HIS A 141 -0.92 -18.99 3.75
C HIS A 141 -1.75 -18.71 2.49
N SER A 142 -1.59 -19.55 1.48
CA SER A 142 -2.33 -19.50 0.22
C SER A 142 -3.60 -20.35 0.30
N ILE A 143 -4.66 -19.93 -0.41
CA ILE A 143 -5.90 -20.71 -0.49
C ILE A 143 -5.67 -21.98 -1.32
N SER A 144 -4.86 -21.90 -2.38
CA SER A 144 -4.62 -23.02 -3.28
C SER A 144 -3.54 -23.97 -2.77
N SER A 145 -2.42 -23.44 -2.25
CA SER A 145 -1.24 -24.25 -1.89
C SER A 145 -1.03 -24.41 -0.37
N GLY A 146 -1.92 -23.84 0.46
CA GLY A 146 -1.81 -23.91 1.92
C GLY A 146 -0.61 -23.14 2.46
N ARG A 147 -0.01 -23.63 3.56
CA ARG A 147 1.15 -23.04 4.22
C ARG A 147 2.43 -23.32 3.44
N THR A 148 3.18 -22.27 3.12
CA THR A 148 4.47 -22.38 2.41
C THR A 148 5.47 -21.36 2.96
N GLU A 149 6.74 -21.73 3.01
CA GLU A 149 7.83 -20.79 3.23
C GLU A 149 8.27 -20.18 1.90
N ARG A 150 8.53 -18.87 1.90
CA ARG A 150 8.93 -18.14 0.71
C ARG A 150 9.98 -17.09 1.05
N GLU A 151 10.87 -16.85 0.11
CA GLU A 151 11.68 -15.66 0.03
C GLU A 151 11.17 -14.81 -1.11
N ILE A 152 10.82 -13.56 -0.81
CA ILE A 152 10.32 -12.60 -1.80
C ILE A 152 11.17 -11.34 -1.80
N VAL A 153 11.20 -10.62 -2.91
CA VAL A 153 11.82 -9.29 -3.01
C VAL A 153 10.70 -8.27 -3.18
N PRO A 154 10.23 -7.64 -2.08
CA PRO A 154 9.10 -6.75 -2.10
C PRO A 154 9.49 -5.36 -2.59
N PHE A 155 8.61 -4.68 -3.35
CA PHE A 155 8.88 -3.33 -3.82
C PHE A 155 7.69 -2.36 -3.81
N ALA A 156 6.44 -2.84 -3.66
CA ALA A 156 5.27 -1.96 -3.61
C ALA A 156 4.14 -2.52 -2.75
N LEU A 157 3.31 -1.61 -2.22
CA LEU A 157 2.02 -1.93 -1.62
C LEU A 157 0.91 -1.72 -2.64
N ILE A 158 -0.04 -2.63 -2.69
CA ILE A 158 -1.24 -2.55 -3.55
C ILE A 158 -2.49 -2.66 -2.69
N ASP A 159 -3.37 -1.68 -2.80
CA ASP A 159 -4.73 -1.74 -2.26
C ASP A 159 -5.70 -2.17 -3.36
N ASN A 160 -6.35 -3.32 -3.21
CA ASN A 160 -7.37 -3.77 -4.15
C ASN A 160 -8.80 -3.32 -3.76
N GLY A 161 -8.90 -2.44 -2.75
CA GLY A 161 -10.16 -1.95 -2.21
C GLY A 161 -10.75 -2.83 -1.10
N LEU A 162 -10.39 -4.09 -1.03
CA LEU A 162 -10.82 -5.04 0.01
C LEU A 162 -9.71 -5.33 1.02
N ARG A 163 -8.47 -5.46 0.56
CA ARG A 163 -7.31 -5.81 1.38
C ARG A 163 -6.01 -5.33 0.74
N TRP A 164 -5.00 -5.21 1.57
CA TRP A 164 -3.67 -4.80 1.17
C TRP A 164 -2.82 -6.00 0.72
N HIS A 165 -2.04 -5.78 -0.33
CA HIS A 165 -1.07 -6.72 -0.86
C HIS A 165 0.31 -6.08 -0.86
N VAL A 166 1.33 -6.91 -0.80
CA VAL A 166 2.68 -6.55 -1.19
C VAL A 166 2.99 -7.18 -2.54
N ARG A 167 3.44 -6.35 -3.50
CA ARG A 167 3.93 -6.84 -4.78
C ARG A 167 5.42 -7.12 -4.66
N ALA A 168 5.82 -8.30 -5.11
CA ALA A 168 7.17 -8.80 -4.92
C ALA A 168 7.56 -9.77 -6.04
N PHE A 169 8.87 -9.94 -6.25
CA PHE A 169 9.38 -11.11 -6.96
C PHE A 169 9.41 -12.30 -5.98
N ASP A 170 8.82 -13.41 -6.36
CA ASP A 170 8.80 -14.66 -5.60
C ASP A 170 9.94 -15.57 -6.06
N ARG A 171 10.96 -15.74 -5.24
CA ARG A 171 12.12 -16.60 -5.54
C ARG A 171 11.75 -18.07 -5.72
N LYS A 172 10.63 -18.51 -5.13
CA LYS A 172 10.17 -19.90 -5.27
C LYS A 172 9.55 -20.16 -6.64
N SER A 173 8.69 -19.28 -7.14
CA SER A 173 8.04 -19.42 -8.45
C SER A 173 8.78 -18.73 -9.58
N GLN A 174 9.81 -17.91 -9.28
CA GLN A 174 10.56 -17.09 -10.23
C GLN A 174 9.67 -16.12 -11.01
N GLU A 175 8.66 -15.53 -10.33
CA GLU A 175 7.69 -14.63 -10.93
C GLU A 175 7.34 -13.47 -10.00
N PHE A 176 6.90 -12.35 -10.59
CA PHE A 176 6.29 -11.26 -9.84
C PHE A 176 4.86 -11.60 -9.45
N ARG A 177 4.55 -11.48 -8.16
CA ARG A 177 3.24 -11.83 -7.59
C ARG A 177 2.78 -10.82 -6.55
N ASP A 178 1.49 -10.86 -6.24
CA ASP A 178 0.87 -10.09 -5.16
C ASP A 178 0.61 -11.02 -3.97
N PHE A 179 1.14 -10.66 -2.80
CA PHE A 179 0.93 -11.41 -1.55
C PHE A 179 0.00 -10.63 -0.63
N VAL A 180 -1.09 -11.23 -0.21
CA VAL A 180 -2.03 -10.63 0.74
C VAL A 180 -1.36 -10.47 2.09
N ILE A 181 -1.22 -9.24 2.61
CA ILE A 181 -0.42 -8.96 3.82
C ILE A 181 -0.98 -9.70 5.05
N THR A 182 -2.29 -9.83 5.18
CA THR A 182 -2.93 -10.54 6.31
C THR A 182 -2.66 -12.05 6.33
N ARG A 183 -2.12 -12.60 5.24
CA ARG A 183 -1.75 -14.03 5.10
C ARG A 183 -0.26 -14.28 5.35
N ILE A 184 0.50 -13.24 5.67
CA ILE A 184 1.93 -13.33 5.98
C ILE A 184 2.10 -13.59 7.47
N LYS A 185 2.93 -14.60 7.80
CA LYS A 185 3.36 -14.92 9.14
C LYS A 185 4.89 -14.97 9.21
N CYS A 186 5.45 -14.88 10.41
CA CYS A 186 6.89 -14.98 10.66
C CYS A 186 7.74 -14.11 9.72
N PRO A 187 7.45 -12.79 9.59
CA PRO A 187 8.15 -11.92 8.65
C PRO A 187 9.60 -11.66 9.10
N VAL A 188 10.58 -11.84 8.20
CA VAL A 188 12.01 -11.61 8.47
C VAL A 188 12.63 -10.82 7.33
N VAL A 189 13.20 -9.65 7.63
CA VAL A 189 13.99 -8.87 6.66
C VAL A 189 15.39 -9.50 6.56
N LEU A 190 15.75 -9.98 5.37
CA LEU A 190 16.99 -10.70 5.12
C LEU A 190 18.11 -9.71 4.74
N LYS A 191 18.56 -8.92 5.72
CA LYS A 191 19.59 -7.89 5.52
C LYS A 191 20.90 -8.52 5.04
N GLY A 192 21.53 -7.84 4.07
CA GLY A 192 22.84 -8.27 3.53
C GLY A 192 22.75 -9.38 2.48
N GLN A 193 21.59 -9.93 2.20
CA GLN A 193 21.41 -10.80 1.05
C GLN A 193 21.27 -9.95 -0.24
N PRO A 194 21.94 -10.34 -1.34
CA PRO A 194 21.85 -9.60 -2.60
C PRO A 194 20.47 -9.77 -3.25
N VAL A 195 20.04 -8.72 -3.93
CA VAL A 195 18.91 -8.75 -4.88
C VAL A 195 19.49 -8.80 -6.29
N ALA A 196 19.05 -9.77 -7.08
CA ALA A 196 19.51 -9.91 -8.45
C ALA A 196 18.78 -8.91 -9.39
N PRO A 197 19.41 -8.48 -10.50
CA PRO A 197 18.78 -7.52 -11.41
C PRO A 197 17.39 -7.93 -11.91
N HIS A 198 17.16 -9.22 -12.17
CA HIS A 198 15.86 -9.73 -12.65
C HIS A 198 14.76 -9.75 -11.58
N GLU A 199 15.10 -9.54 -10.30
CA GLU A 199 14.16 -9.48 -9.18
C GLU A 199 13.65 -8.04 -8.94
N MET A 200 14.24 -7.05 -9.63
CA MET A 200 13.93 -5.62 -9.45
C MET A 200 12.60 -5.25 -10.09
N SER A 201 11.97 -4.21 -9.55
CA SER A 201 10.62 -3.75 -9.96
C SER A 201 10.53 -3.28 -11.42
N ASP A 202 11.63 -2.82 -12.01
CA ASP A 202 11.71 -2.40 -13.42
C ASP A 202 11.64 -3.60 -14.39
N GLN A 203 11.91 -4.82 -13.92
CA GLN A 203 11.76 -6.06 -14.68
C GLN A 203 10.34 -6.63 -14.62
N ASP A 204 9.49 -6.08 -13.77
CA ASP A 204 8.09 -6.47 -13.72
C ASP A 204 7.27 -5.80 -14.83
N ILE A 205 7.05 -6.51 -15.92
CA ILE A 205 6.27 -6.02 -17.08
C ILE A 205 4.85 -5.59 -16.64
N GLN A 206 4.23 -6.28 -15.70
CA GLN A 206 2.89 -5.91 -15.23
C GLN A 206 2.91 -4.62 -14.40
N TRP A 207 3.99 -4.33 -13.71
CA TRP A 207 4.17 -3.11 -12.93
C TRP A 207 4.56 -1.91 -13.78
N THR A 208 5.45 -2.11 -14.75
CA THR A 208 5.97 -1.04 -15.62
C THR A 208 5.01 -0.68 -16.75
N ARG A 209 4.21 -1.64 -17.23
CA ARG A 209 3.20 -1.41 -18.26
C ARG A 209 2.05 -0.57 -17.73
N ILE A 210 1.76 0.53 -18.43
CA ILE A 210 0.56 1.35 -18.24
C ILE A 210 -0.49 0.94 -19.28
N VAL A 211 -1.69 0.65 -18.83
CA VAL A 211 -2.86 0.45 -19.67
C VAL A 211 -3.69 1.73 -19.68
N GLU A 212 -4.12 2.14 -20.85
CA GLU A 212 -5.03 3.28 -21.03
C GLU A 212 -6.44 2.74 -21.25
N LEU A 213 -7.36 3.14 -20.39
CA LEU A 213 -8.72 2.67 -20.39
C LEU A 213 -9.67 3.80 -20.81
N GLU A 214 -10.61 3.49 -21.68
CA GLU A 214 -11.73 4.34 -22.04
C GLU A 214 -13.02 3.75 -21.45
N LEU A 215 -13.54 4.40 -20.41
CA LEU A 215 -14.80 4.02 -19.76
C LEU A 215 -15.89 4.92 -20.24
N VAL A 216 -17.02 4.32 -20.59
CA VAL A 216 -18.24 5.01 -21.03
C VAL A 216 -19.41 4.63 -20.11
N PRO A 217 -20.51 5.40 -20.09
CA PRO A 217 -21.73 4.94 -19.46
C PRO A 217 -22.14 3.58 -20.03
N HIS A 218 -22.58 2.67 -19.15
CA HIS A 218 -23.02 1.35 -19.61
C HIS A 218 -24.18 1.52 -20.63
N PRO A 219 -24.12 0.87 -21.81
CA PRO A 219 -25.09 1.10 -22.91
C PRO A 219 -26.55 0.85 -22.55
N ASP A 220 -26.81 -0.02 -21.57
CA ASP A 220 -28.18 -0.33 -21.13
C ASP A 220 -28.79 0.70 -20.16
N GLN A 221 -28.08 1.77 -19.84
CA GLN A 221 -28.60 2.79 -18.96
C GLN A 221 -29.64 3.68 -19.69
N PRO A 222 -30.80 3.90 -19.10
CA PRO A 222 -31.85 4.75 -19.70
C PRO A 222 -31.43 6.24 -19.74
N ARG A 223 -30.45 6.64 -18.92
CA ARG A 223 -30.01 8.03 -18.75
C ARG A 223 -28.51 8.11 -18.58
N PRO A 224 -27.74 7.91 -19.66
CA PRO A 224 -26.27 7.92 -19.60
C PRO A 224 -25.69 9.26 -19.13
N GLU A 225 -26.39 10.37 -19.39
CA GLU A 225 -26.00 11.72 -18.97
C GLU A 225 -25.82 11.86 -17.45
N ILE A 226 -26.56 11.07 -16.65
CA ILE A 226 -26.39 11.06 -15.19
C ILE A 226 -25.06 10.42 -14.81
N THR A 227 -24.69 9.32 -15.44
CA THR A 227 -23.39 8.66 -15.23
C THR A 227 -22.23 9.56 -15.68
N GLU A 228 -22.43 10.31 -16.79
CA GLU A 228 -21.43 11.30 -17.23
C GLU A 228 -21.23 12.40 -16.16
N MET A 229 -22.29 12.86 -15.52
CA MET A 229 -22.21 13.82 -14.41
C MET A 229 -21.52 13.22 -13.18
N ASP A 230 -21.92 12.00 -12.77
CA ASP A 230 -21.38 11.32 -11.58
C ASP A 230 -19.85 11.13 -11.65
N TYR A 231 -19.33 10.86 -12.84
CA TYR A 231 -17.90 10.58 -13.06
C TYR A 231 -17.14 11.73 -13.74
N GLY A 232 -17.80 12.88 -13.96
CA GLY A 232 -17.19 14.05 -14.60
C GLY A 232 -16.64 13.75 -15.98
N MET A 233 -17.36 12.94 -16.78
CA MET A 233 -16.94 12.54 -18.11
C MET A 233 -16.89 13.73 -19.06
N ARG A 234 -15.98 13.68 -20.03
CA ARG A 234 -15.89 14.66 -21.12
C ARG A 234 -16.26 13.96 -22.43
N ASP A 235 -17.22 14.49 -23.15
CA ASP A 235 -17.73 13.89 -24.38
C ASP A 235 -18.18 12.42 -24.19
N GLY A 236 -18.83 12.11 -23.06
CA GLY A 236 -19.28 10.76 -22.72
C GLY A 236 -18.15 9.77 -22.39
N LEU A 237 -16.93 10.26 -22.10
CA LEU A 237 -15.76 9.42 -21.96
C LEU A 237 -14.95 9.77 -20.69
N LEU A 238 -14.60 8.73 -19.93
CA LEU A 238 -13.63 8.79 -18.83
C LEU A 238 -12.36 8.05 -19.23
N ARG A 239 -11.25 8.79 -19.39
CA ARG A 239 -9.93 8.22 -19.68
C ARG A 239 -9.13 7.99 -18.43
N MET A 240 -8.62 6.78 -18.26
CA MET A 240 -7.83 6.37 -17.09
C MET A 240 -6.53 5.71 -17.53
N LYS A 241 -5.46 5.97 -16.76
CA LYS A 241 -4.17 5.29 -16.92
C LYS A 241 -3.87 4.49 -15.66
N LEU A 242 -3.73 3.19 -15.79
CA LEU A 242 -3.49 2.27 -14.68
C LEU A 242 -2.27 1.40 -14.96
N ARG A 243 -1.59 0.96 -13.91
CA ARG A 243 -0.61 -0.12 -14.04
C ARG A 243 -1.32 -1.43 -14.38
N ALA A 244 -0.79 -2.21 -15.31
CA ALA A 244 -1.35 -3.52 -15.63
C ALA A 244 -1.50 -4.40 -14.38
N ALA A 245 -0.52 -4.36 -13.47
CA ALA A 245 -0.56 -5.08 -12.20
C ALA A 245 -1.78 -4.76 -11.31
N THR A 246 -2.44 -3.61 -11.50
CA THR A 246 -3.57 -3.19 -10.65
C THR A 246 -4.90 -3.10 -11.42
N ALA A 247 -4.88 -3.19 -12.74
CA ALA A 247 -6.05 -2.90 -13.56
C ALA A 247 -7.25 -3.80 -13.24
N GLY A 248 -7.06 -5.12 -13.13
CA GLY A 248 -8.15 -6.04 -12.80
C GLY A 248 -8.77 -5.79 -11.42
N TYR A 249 -7.96 -5.44 -10.41
CA TYR A 249 -8.46 -5.07 -9.09
C TYR A 249 -9.34 -3.81 -9.12
N ILE A 250 -8.89 -2.80 -9.86
CA ILE A 250 -9.56 -1.50 -9.94
C ILE A 250 -10.86 -1.63 -10.73
N LEU A 251 -10.85 -2.32 -11.88
CA LEU A 251 -12.05 -2.58 -12.68
C LEU A 251 -13.11 -3.35 -11.88
N ARG A 252 -12.67 -4.36 -11.10
CA ARG A 252 -13.55 -5.08 -10.19
C ARG A 252 -14.12 -4.18 -9.10
N LYS A 253 -13.28 -3.36 -8.46
CA LYS A 253 -13.71 -2.43 -7.40
C LYS A 253 -14.76 -1.43 -7.88
N TRP A 254 -14.62 -0.98 -9.13
CA TRP A 254 -15.55 -0.01 -9.74
C TRP A 254 -16.73 -0.68 -10.43
N SER A 255 -16.83 -2.01 -10.37
CA SER A 255 -17.88 -2.78 -11.05
C SER A 255 -18.02 -2.37 -12.53
N VAL A 256 -16.87 -2.25 -13.23
CA VAL A 256 -16.87 -1.96 -14.66
C VAL A 256 -17.21 -3.23 -15.42
N ASP A 257 -18.22 -3.18 -16.29
CA ASP A 257 -18.43 -4.26 -17.25
C ASP A 257 -17.31 -4.25 -18.28
N CYS A 258 -16.55 -5.34 -18.34
CA CYS A 258 -15.44 -5.54 -19.27
C CYS A 258 -15.78 -6.60 -20.33
N SER A 259 -17.04 -6.98 -20.45
CA SER A 259 -17.48 -7.87 -21.53
C SER A 259 -17.42 -7.17 -22.89
N PRO A 260 -17.12 -7.91 -23.99
CA PRO A 260 -17.04 -7.34 -25.32
C PRO A 260 -18.38 -6.74 -25.80
N ASP A 261 -19.49 -7.25 -25.30
CA ASP A 261 -20.86 -7.01 -25.72
C ASP A 261 -21.71 -6.29 -24.66
N HIS A 262 -21.08 -5.69 -23.64
CA HIS A 262 -21.76 -5.06 -22.50
C HIS A 262 -22.87 -5.94 -21.91
N SER A 263 -22.63 -7.25 -21.76
CA SER A 263 -23.65 -8.22 -21.41
C SER A 263 -23.98 -8.32 -19.92
N LEU A 264 -23.19 -7.73 -19.04
CA LEU A 264 -23.48 -7.75 -17.62
C LEU A 264 -24.70 -6.90 -17.28
N ARG A 265 -25.52 -7.42 -16.40
CA ARG A 265 -26.77 -6.76 -15.96
C ARG A 265 -26.71 -6.57 -14.45
N GLY A 266 -27.14 -5.42 -14.00
CA GLY A 266 -27.19 -5.06 -12.59
C GLY A 266 -27.02 -3.56 -12.38
N HIS A 267 -27.57 -3.05 -11.29
CA HIS A 267 -27.48 -1.62 -10.97
C HIS A 267 -26.07 -1.16 -10.61
N GLU A 268 -25.19 -2.09 -10.26
CA GLU A 268 -23.78 -1.84 -9.97
C GLU A 268 -22.95 -1.54 -11.22
N TYR A 269 -23.36 -2.03 -12.40
CA TYR A 269 -22.63 -1.83 -13.65
C TYR A 269 -23.03 -0.48 -14.28
N ARG A 270 -22.42 0.59 -13.78
CA ARG A 270 -22.64 1.95 -14.31
C ARG A 270 -21.73 2.27 -15.47
N LEU A 271 -20.60 1.58 -15.55
CA LEU A 271 -19.52 1.81 -16.50
C LEU A 271 -19.27 0.58 -17.37
N TRP A 272 -18.94 0.81 -18.61
CA TRP A 272 -18.48 -0.21 -19.54
C TRP A 272 -17.11 0.14 -20.09
N LEU A 273 -16.21 -0.85 -20.20
CA LEU A 273 -14.92 -0.72 -20.83
C LEU A 273 -15.10 -0.80 -22.36
N LYS A 274 -15.03 0.33 -23.02
CA LYS A 274 -15.29 0.47 -24.46
C LYS A 274 -14.42 -0.43 -25.32
N ASP A 275 -13.14 -0.58 -24.96
CA ASP A 275 -12.21 -1.50 -25.60
C ASP A 275 -11.72 -2.54 -24.59
N HIS A 276 -12.34 -3.72 -24.59
CA HIS A 276 -11.95 -4.83 -23.71
C HIS A 276 -10.54 -5.36 -24.01
N LEU A 277 -9.98 -5.12 -25.23
CA LEU A 277 -8.62 -5.52 -25.58
C LEU A 277 -7.55 -4.62 -24.93
N ALA A 278 -7.91 -3.46 -24.41
CA ALA A 278 -6.99 -2.60 -23.67
C ALA A 278 -6.33 -3.32 -22.49
N ILE A 279 -7.01 -4.32 -21.91
CA ILE A 279 -6.48 -5.15 -20.80
C ILE A 279 -5.99 -6.53 -21.26
N TYR A 280 -5.84 -6.75 -22.56
CA TYR A 280 -5.25 -7.98 -23.07
C TYR A 280 -3.81 -8.14 -22.55
N GLY A 281 -3.48 -9.35 -22.06
CA GLY A 281 -2.18 -9.65 -21.46
C GLY A 281 -1.97 -9.05 -20.05
N VAL A 282 -2.99 -8.41 -19.47
CA VAL A 282 -3.01 -8.05 -18.05
C VAL A 282 -3.27 -9.32 -17.23
N ARG A 283 -2.33 -9.68 -16.36
CA ARG A 283 -2.36 -10.96 -15.64
C ARG A 283 -3.62 -11.12 -14.77
N ASN A 284 -4.04 -10.05 -14.08
CA ASN A 284 -5.22 -10.05 -13.21
C ASN A 284 -6.51 -9.58 -13.92
N ALA A 285 -6.53 -9.49 -15.25
CA ALA A 285 -7.74 -9.10 -16.00
C ALA A 285 -8.91 -10.07 -15.76
N VAL A 286 -8.64 -11.32 -15.45
CA VAL A 286 -9.65 -12.33 -15.05
C VAL A 286 -10.51 -11.89 -13.87
N LEU A 287 -10.06 -10.94 -13.07
CA LEU A 287 -10.83 -10.37 -11.95
C LEU A 287 -11.79 -9.26 -12.41
N ALA A 288 -11.58 -8.70 -13.59
CA ALA A 288 -12.47 -7.68 -14.15
C ALA A 288 -13.80 -8.31 -14.57
N PRO A 289 -14.95 -7.74 -14.13
CA PRO A 289 -16.24 -8.33 -14.41
C PRO A 289 -16.49 -8.49 -15.91
N GLY A 290 -16.95 -9.66 -16.34
CA GLY A 290 -17.28 -9.93 -17.73
C GLY A 290 -16.09 -10.09 -18.68
N TYR A 291 -14.84 -9.89 -18.22
CA TYR A 291 -13.68 -10.08 -19.08
C TYR A 291 -13.47 -11.56 -19.42
N ALA A 292 -13.52 -11.86 -20.70
CA ALA A 292 -13.10 -13.15 -21.25
C ALA A 292 -11.82 -12.94 -22.05
N ALA A 293 -10.74 -13.61 -21.63
CA ALA A 293 -9.52 -13.59 -22.45
C ALA A 293 -9.83 -14.22 -23.80
N PRO A 294 -9.36 -13.63 -24.93
CA PRO A 294 -9.38 -14.33 -26.19
C PRO A 294 -8.69 -15.69 -25.99
N GLU A 295 -9.26 -16.75 -26.53
CA GLU A 295 -8.74 -18.11 -26.36
C GLU A 295 -7.25 -18.17 -26.71
N ALA A 296 -6.41 -18.08 -25.70
CA ALA A 296 -4.98 -18.33 -25.81
C ALA A 296 -4.75 -19.76 -25.31
N THR A 297 -4.26 -20.58 -26.18
CA THR A 297 -3.80 -21.95 -25.92
C THR A 297 -2.98 -22.00 -24.62
N GLY A 298 -3.58 -22.52 -23.54
CA GLY A 298 -2.90 -23.16 -22.42
C GLY A 298 -2.06 -22.29 -21.48
N ALA A 299 -2.67 -21.55 -20.58
CA ALA A 299 -2.12 -21.29 -19.23
C ALA A 299 -3.25 -20.81 -18.31
N ARG A 300 -3.72 -21.65 -17.41
CA ARG A 300 -4.54 -21.21 -16.28
C ARG A 300 -3.65 -20.43 -15.32
N ALA A 301 -3.87 -19.13 -15.20
CA ALA A 301 -3.30 -18.34 -14.13
C ALA A 301 -4.08 -18.65 -12.84
N GLU A 302 -3.41 -19.27 -11.87
CA GLU A 302 -3.95 -19.45 -10.52
C GLU A 302 -3.84 -18.11 -9.78
N TYR A 303 -4.98 -17.52 -9.46
CA TYR A 303 -5.09 -16.35 -8.59
C TYR A 303 -5.58 -16.78 -7.22
N ASP A 304 -4.76 -16.55 -6.21
CA ASP A 304 -5.08 -16.74 -4.78
C ASP A 304 -5.64 -15.48 -4.14
#